data_541276fcec1b0b516c9cd85e9f385648
#
_entry.id   541276fcec1b0b516c9cd85e9f385648
#
_cell.length_a   1.000
_cell.length_b   1.000
_cell.length_c   1.000
_cell.angle_alpha   90.00
_cell.angle_beta   90.00
_cell.angle_gamma   90.00
#
_symmetry.space_group_name_H-M   'P 1'
#
loop_
_entity.id
_entity.type
_entity.pdbx_description
1 polymer ?
#
loop_
_entity_poly.entity_id
_entity_poly.type
_entity_poly.pdbx_seq_one_letter_code
_entity_poly.pdbx_strand_id
1 'polypeptide(L)'
;MSLSAIKTSLFVLALTLTLGGCTVNPVTGEKQLSLIGESEELAIGAEQYVPTQQTQGGKFYVDPELTLYVQEVGQKLAAVSDRPDLPYEFVVLNSSVPNAWALPGGKIAINRGLLTKLDDEAQLASVLGHEIVHAAARHSVQRMQQSMLISAGVAGLGFALSDNEWAGLIMGGAALGAQLALAQYSQSDELESDHYGILYMKEAGYDPAAAVELQQIFLELSESRQSGFVDGLFATHPPSAKRVEENRQLVQKIGAGGYRGEEVFDRKMAKLRSLQPAYDAHDKAMELASEGDMNAALAKINEAIQLLPREAMFYSLRGRIYQELEQGEKAAADFDKAVSLYPEMFKYRLYNGLNALRLNNLDKARENLIQANQTVPTSIAFLRLGDIAVEQNRRNDAIAYYSKAAEAGGEVAEEAKRKLAALTQ
;
A
#
# COMPACT_ATOMS: atom_id res chain seq x y z
N MET A 1 3.08 2.29 48.85
CA MET A 1 4.23 2.94 48.22
C MET A 1 4.34 4.36 48.77
N SER A 2 5.52 4.77 49.25
CA SER A 2 5.69 6.10 49.82
C SER A 2 5.71 7.18 48.73
N LEU A 3 5.25 8.39 49.06
CA LEU A 3 5.28 9.56 48.15
C LEU A 3 6.66 9.83 47.57
N SER A 4 7.72 9.43 48.27
CA SER A 4 9.11 9.48 47.83
C SER A 4 9.40 8.51 46.67
N ALA A 5 8.88 7.29 46.73
CA ALA A 5 9.07 6.29 45.65
C ALA A 5 8.38 6.71 44.34
N ILE A 6 7.21 7.35 44.43
CA ILE A 6 6.47 7.88 43.28
C ILE A 6 7.22 9.06 42.64
N LYS A 7 7.77 9.96 43.46
CA LYS A 7 8.59 11.10 42.96
C LYS A 7 9.88 10.62 42.30
N THR A 8 10.55 9.61 42.85
CA THR A 8 11.76 9.04 42.25
C THR A 8 11.46 8.30 40.94
N SER A 9 10.35 7.55 40.88
CA SER A 9 9.92 6.87 39.62
C SER A 9 9.51 7.88 38.55
N LEU A 10 8.81 8.96 38.90
CA LEU A 10 8.49 10.04 37.95
C LEU A 10 9.73 10.81 37.48
N PHE A 11 10.72 11.02 38.36
CA PHE A 11 11.98 11.68 38.00
C PHE A 11 12.86 10.80 37.11
N VAL A 12 12.90 9.48 37.36
CA VAL A 12 13.61 8.52 36.51
C VAL A 12 12.91 8.39 35.17
N LEU A 13 11.56 8.37 35.12
CA LEU A 13 10.80 8.34 33.87
C LEU A 13 10.98 9.65 33.05
N ALA A 14 11.03 10.81 33.72
CA ALA A 14 11.31 12.09 33.10
C ALA A 14 12.76 12.17 32.60
N LEU A 15 13.73 11.57 33.29
CA LEU A 15 15.14 11.56 32.91
C LEU A 15 15.40 10.58 31.76
N THR A 16 14.66 9.48 31.66
CA THR A 16 14.73 8.56 30.51
C THR A 16 14.09 9.15 29.25
N LEU A 17 13.08 10.00 29.38
CA LEU A 17 12.48 10.76 28.27
C LEU A 17 13.42 11.85 27.71
N THR A 18 14.38 12.35 28.49
CA THR A 18 15.38 13.33 28.01
C THR A 18 16.57 12.67 27.30
N LEU A 19 16.69 11.34 27.31
CA LEU A 19 17.66 10.56 26.55
C LEU A 19 17.10 10.03 25.22
N GLY A 20 15.81 10.26 24.94
CA GLY A 20 15.22 10.11 23.61
C GLY A 20 15.83 11.17 22.68
N GLY A 21 16.70 10.75 21.77
CA GLY A 21 17.55 11.65 20.98
C GLY A 21 16.69 12.59 20.12
N CYS A 22 16.94 13.89 20.23
CA CYS A 22 16.58 14.80 19.15
C CYS A 22 17.46 14.46 17.97
N THR A 23 16.90 14.11 16.83
CA THR A 23 17.57 14.06 15.54
C THR A 23 17.28 15.32 14.76
N VAL A 24 18.00 15.53 13.70
CA VAL A 24 17.74 16.62 12.74
C VAL A 24 17.00 16.03 11.56
N ASN A 25 15.96 16.69 11.07
CA ASN A 25 15.35 16.37 9.78
C ASN A 25 16.41 16.53 8.71
N PRO A 26 16.78 15.49 7.97
CA PRO A 26 17.88 15.56 7.00
C PRO A 26 17.65 16.57 5.87
N VAL A 27 16.37 16.86 5.58
CA VAL A 27 15.96 17.74 4.49
C VAL A 27 15.90 19.21 4.94
N THR A 28 15.28 19.50 6.08
CA THR A 28 15.06 20.88 6.55
C THR A 28 16.12 21.38 7.52
N GLY A 29 16.87 20.47 8.16
CA GLY A 29 17.77 20.81 9.24
C GLY A 29 17.09 21.10 10.58
N GLU A 30 15.76 20.98 10.68
CA GLU A 30 15.02 21.21 11.91
C GLU A 30 15.13 20.06 12.89
N LYS A 31 15.07 20.39 14.20
CA LYS A 31 15.09 19.36 15.25
C LYS A 31 13.76 18.60 15.30
N GLN A 32 13.85 17.29 15.29
CA GLN A 32 12.68 16.42 15.42
C GLN A 32 12.88 15.34 16.47
N LEU A 33 11.80 14.84 17.06
CA LEU A 33 11.86 13.71 17.97
C LEU A 33 12.24 12.45 17.20
N SER A 34 13.20 11.66 17.72
CA SER A 34 13.57 10.38 17.15
C SER A 34 13.55 9.28 18.19
N LEU A 35 12.50 8.48 18.17
CA LEU A 35 12.39 7.25 18.98
C LEU A 35 12.82 6.03 18.15
N ILE A 36 12.79 6.14 16.81
CA ILE A 36 13.17 5.10 15.86
C ILE A 36 14.49 5.51 15.22
N GLY A 37 15.51 4.68 15.39
CA GLY A 37 16.83 4.87 14.78
C GLY A 37 16.83 4.57 13.28
N GLU A 38 17.91 4.94 12.60
CA GLU A 38 18.05 4.73 11.15
C GLU A 38 18.05 3.23 10.78
N SER A 39 18.74 2.39 11.52
CA SER A 39 18.74 0.93 11.28
C SER A 39 17.36 0.31 11.44
N GLU A 40 16.56 0.79 12.38
CA GLU A 40 15.19 0.34 12.59
C GLU A 40 14.25 0.87 11.49
N GLU A 41 14.44 2.12 11.05
CA GLU A 41 13.75 2.70 9.88
C GLU A 41 13.93 1.82 8.64
N LEU A 42 15.20 1.46 8.33
CA LEU A 42 15.53 0.60 7.18
C LEU A 42 14.90 -0.79 7.31
N ALA A 43 14.94 -1.38 8.51
CA ALA A 43 14.38 -2.69 8.78
C ALA A 43 12.85 -2.68 8.59
N ILE A 44 12.15 -1.67 9.14
CA ILE A 44 10.69 -1.50 8.97
C ILE A 44 10.35 -1.39 7.49
N GLY A 45 11.05 -0.53 6.74
CA GLY A 45 10.80 -0.36 5.30
C GLY A 45 10.99 -1.66 4.53
N ALA A 46 12.08 -2.37 4.76
CA ALA A 46 12.37 -3.64 4.09
C ALA A 46 11.33 -4.73 4.41
N GLU A 47 10.93 -4.85 5.68
CA GLU A 47 9.94 -5.85 6.12
C GLU A 47 8.55 -5.56 5.57
N GLN A 48 8.15 -4.27 5.52
CA GLN A 48 6.79 -3.89 5.13
C GLN A 48 6.61 -3.74 3.62
N TYR A 49 7.68 -3.62 2.84
CA TYR A 49 7.57 -3.28 1.41
C TYR A 49 6.78 -4.30 0.59
N VAL A 50 7.10 -5.59 0.70
CA VAL A 50 6.41 -6.65 -0.04
C VAL A 50 4.96 -6.83 0.45
N PRO A 51 4.68 -6.97 1.75
CA PRO A 51 3.31 -7.04 2.24
C PRO A 51 2.44 -5.87 1.81
N THR A 52 2.96 -4.63 1.87
CA THR A 52 2.21 -3.43 1.45
C THR A 52 1.89 -3.46 -0.05
N GLN A 53 2.85 -3.82 -0.91
CA GLN A 53 2.58 -4.02 -2.34
C GLN A 53 1.45 -5.03 -2.56
N GLN A 54 1.47 -6.14 -1.83
CA GLN A 54 0.48 -7.22 -1.94
C GLN A 54 -0.94 -6.75 -1.58
N THR A 55 -1.07 -5.87 -0.57
CA THR A 55 -2.37 -5.30 -0.18
C THR A 55 -2.88 -4.24 -1.14
N GLN A 56 -1.97 -3.65 -1.95
CA GLN A 56 -2.24 -2.57 -2.91
C GLN A 56 -2.31 -3.06 -4.37
N GLY A 57 -2.60 -4.34 -4.60
CA GLY A 57 -2.76 -4.90 -5.95
C GLY A 57 -1.59 -5.75 -6.44
N GLY A 58 -0.44 -5.71 -5.75
CA GLY A 58 0.79 -6.40 -6.15
C GLY A 58 1.54 -5.67 -7.26
N LYS A 59 2.67 -6.22 -7.67
CA LYS A 59 3.48 -5.64 -8.74
C LYS A 59 2.76 -5.70 -10.09
N PHE A 60 2.91 -4.66 -10.89
CA PHE A 60 2.48 -4.65 -12.28
C PHE A 60 3.46 -5.47 -13.15
N TYR A 61 3.27 -6.77 -13.16
CA TYR A 61 4.19 -7.73 -13.79
C TYR A 61 4.00 -7.90 -15.30
N VAL A 62 2.91 -7.37 -15.87
CA VAL A 62 2.60 -7.47 -17.31
C VAL A 62 3.57 -6.64 -18.16
N ASP A 63 4.13 -5.58 -17.57
CA ASP A 63 5.13 -4.72 -18.19
C ASP A 63 6.30 -4.42 -17.24
N PRO A 64 7.26 -5.32 -17.11
CA PRO A 64 8.45 -5.11 -16.27
C PRO A 64 9.29 -3.91 -16.70
N GLU A 65 9.34 -3.60 -18.01
CA GLU A 65 10.10 -2.46 -18.55
C GLU A 65 9.58 -1.12 -18.01
N LEU A 66 8.27 -1.02 -17.76
CA LEU A 66 7.69 0.17 -17.13
C LEU A 66 8.21 0.37 -15.70
N THR A 67 8.34 -0.71 -14.91
CA THR A 67 8.91 -0.61 -13.56
C THR A 67 10.39 -0.20 -13.62
N LEU A 68 11.17 -0.74 -14.55
CA LEU A 68 12.57 -0.33 -14.73
C LEU A 68 12.67 1.14 -15.11
N TYR A 69 11.81 1.63 -15.99
CA TYR A 69 11.77 3.04 -16.37
C TYR A 69 11.43 3.96 -15.18
N VAL A 70 10.41 3.63 -14.39
CA VAL A 70 10.07 4.38 -13.18
C VAL A 70 11.24 4.36 -12.18
N GLN A 71 11.94 3.23 -12.06
CA GLN A 71 13.12 3.12 -11.22
C GLN A 71 14.28 3.99 -11.74
N GLU A 72 14.53 4.06 -13.05
CA GLU A 72 15.54 4.93 -13.65
C GLU A 72 15.30 6.40 -13.32
N VAL A 73 14.05 6.88 -13.48
CA VAL A 73 13.66 8.25 -13.13
C VAL A 73 13.80 8.49 -11.62
N GLY A 74 13.31 7.56 -10.79
CA GLY A 74 13.42 7.66 -9.33
C GLY A 74 14.86 7.69 -8.83
N GLN A 75 15.74 6.84 -9.35
CA GLN A 75 17.16 6.82 -8.96
C GLN A 75 17.89 8.10 -9.35
N LYS A 76 17.54 8.72 -10.49
CA LYS A 76 18.11 10.01 -10.90
C LYS A 76 17.76 11.13 -9.90
N LEU A 77 16.53 11.13 -9.37
CA LEU A 77 16.10 12.07 -8.33
C LEU A 77 16.71 11.73 -6.95
N ALA A 78 16.74 10.45 -6.60
CA ALA A 78 17.31 9.98 -5.34
C ALA A 78 18.79 10.37 -5.19
N ALA A 79 19.56 10.34 -6.30
CA ALA A 79 20.98 10.68 -6.32
C ALA A 79 21.26 12.15 -5.95
N VAL A 80 20.29 13.04 -6.09
CA VAL A 80 20.39 14.48 -5.74
C VAL A 80 19.57 14.82 -4.49
N SER A 81 19.01 13.83 -3.80
CA SER A 81 18.23 14.04 -2.58
C SER A 81 19.15 14.28 -1.36
N ASP A 82 18.58 14.78 -0.27
CA ASP A 82 19.32 14.99 1.00
C ASP A 82 19.72 13.69 1.71
N ARG A 83 19.26 12.52 1.22
CA ARG A 83 19.70 11.19 1.72
C ARG A 83 19.96 10.23 0.55
N PRO A 84 20.95 10.50 -0.33
CA PRO A 84 21.20 9.69 -1.54
C PRO A 84 21.66 8.26 -1.24
N ASP A 85 22.16 7.98 -0.04
CA ASP A 85 22.63 6.67 0.39
C ASP A 85 21.52 5.72 0.87
N LEU A 86 20.24 6.18 0.93
CA LEU A 86 19.13 5.28 1.24
C LEU A 86 18.97 4.22 0.14
N PRO A 87 18.62 2.97 0.52
CA PRO A 87 18.40 1.90 -0.45
C PRO A 87 17.03 2.09 -1.18
N TYR A 88 16.95 3.14 -2.00
CA TYR A 88 15.73 3.46 -2.74
C TYR A 88 15.33 2.33 -3.69
N GLU A 89 14.08 1.93 -3.59
CA GLU A 89 13.44 1.01 -4.51
C GLU A 89 12.11 1.60 -4.99
N PHE A 90 11.87 1.47 -6.29
CA PHE A 90 10.65 1.95 -6.94
C PHE A 90 9.92 0.81 -7.61
N VAL A 91 8.60 0.75 -7.45
CA VAL A 91 7.76 -0.29 -8.05
C VAL A 91 6.48 0.30 -8.62
N VAL A 92 6.05 -0.23 -9.76
CA VAL A 92 4.71 0.03 -10.30
C VAL A 92 3.76 -1.04 -9.76
N LEU A 93 2.63 -0.61 -9.18
CA LEU A 93 1.60 -1.49 -8.64
C LEU A 93 0.43 -1.65 -9.61
N ASN A 94 -0.16 -2.84 -9.60
CA ASN A 94 -1.29 -3.20 -10.45
C ASN A 94 -2.63 -2.74 -9.84
N SER A 95 -2.77 -1.43 -9.69
CA SER A 95 -3.99 -0.79 -9.19
C SER A 95 -4.44 0.30 -10.16
N SER A 96 -5.75 0.35 -10.48
CA SER A 96 -6.35 1.43 -11.27
C SER A 96 -6.55 2.70 -10.46
N VAL A 97 -6.56 2.61 -9.13
CA VAL A 97 -6.72 3.78 -8.24
C VAL A 97 -5.46 4.63 -8.34
N PRO A 98 -5.56 5.92 -8.75
CA PRO A 98 -4.41 6.80 -8.79
C PRO A 98 -3.84 6.99 -7.38
N ASN A 99 -2.60 6.55 -7.17
CA ASN A 99 -1.90 6.73 -5.90
C ASN A 99 -0.39 6.54 -6.07
N ALA A 100 0.39 7.13 -5.14
CA ALA A 100 1.78 6.83 -4.88
C ALA A 100 1.99 6.86 -3.36
N TRP A 101 3.06 6.25 -2.87
CA TRP A 101 3.37 6.26 -1.45
C TRP A 101 4.85 5.94 -1.19
N ALA A 102 5.34 6.42 -0.06
CA ALA A 102 6.67 6.11 0.45
C ALA A 102 6.58 5.46 1.85
N LEU A 103 7.23 4.30 2.02
CA LEU A 103 7.53 3.71 3.31
C LEU A 103 8.93 4.14 3.80
N PRO A 104 9.22 3.97 5.10
CA PRO A 104 10.56 4.23 5.64
C PRO A 104 11.66 3.56 4.84
N GLY A 105 12.86 4.17 4.82
CA GLY A 105 14.02 3.58 4.15
C GLY A 105 13.99 3.64 2.62
N GLY A 106 13.22 4.55 2.02
CA GLY A 106 13.23 4.79 0.58
C GLY A 106 12.47 3.75 -0.25
N LYS A 107 11.47 3.08 0.33
CA LYS A 107 10.62 2.10 -0.36
C LYS A 107 9.40 2.79 -0.96
N ILE A 108 9.39 3.00 -2.28
CA ILE A 108 8.44 3.85 -3.01
C ILE A 108 7.65 3.01 -4.01
N ALA A 109 6.36 3.31 -4.12
CA ALA A 109 5.49 2.72 -5.12
C ALA A 109 4.62 3.77 -5.80
N ILE A 110 4.28 3.50 -7.07
CA ILE A 110 3.32 4.27 -7.84
C ILE A 110 2.31 3.32 -8.49
N ASN A 111 1.04 3.63 -8.40
CA ASN A 111 0.00 2.84 -9.05
C ASN A 111 -0.05 3.13 -10.55
N ARG A 112 -0.32 2.07 -11.36
CA ARG A 112 -0.50 2.26 -12.81
C ARG A 112 -1.59 3.27 -13.14
N GLY A 113 -2.62 3.38 -12.28
CA GLY A 113 -3.70 4.35 -12.45
C GLY A 113 -3.22 5.80 -12.38
N LEU A 114 -2.22 6.12 -11.57
CA LEU A 114 -1.62 7.46 -11.54
C LEU A 114 -0.76 7.71 -12.79
N LEU A 115 0.06 6.73 -13.20
CA LEU A 115 0.89 6.84 -14.39
C LEU A 115 0.09 7.19 -15.65
N THR A 116 -1.14 6.66 -15.79
CA THR A 116 -2.00 6.95 -16.95
C THR A 116 -2.53 8.38 -17.00
N LYS A 117 -2.33 9.15 -15.94
CA LYS A 117 -2.79 10.55 -15.80
C LYS A 117 -1.68 11.57 -15.98
N LEU A 118 -0.45 11.11 -16.13
CA LEU A 118 0.70 11.97 -16.35
C LEU A 118 0.93 12.15 -17.86
N ASP A 119 1.39 13.34 -18.22
CA ASP A 119 1.60 13.74 -19.62
C ASP A 119 3.06 13.55 -20.07
N ASP A 120 4.02 13.64 -19.12
CA ASP A 120 5.44 13.60 -19.44
C ASP A 120 6.31 13.05 -18.29
N GLU A 121 7.60 12.85 -18.56
CA GLU A 121 8.58 12.35 -17.59
C GLU A 121 8.83 13.34 -16.44
N ALA A 122 8.71 14.66 -16.68
CA ALA A 122 8.88 15.66 -15.63
C ALA A 122 7.72 15.64 -14.63
N GLN A 123 6.48 15.34 -15.05
CA GLN A 123 5.37 15.10 -14.13
C GLN A 123 5.59 13.80 -13.31
N LEU A 124 6.12 12.73 -13.94
CA LEU A 124 6.53 11.54 -13.19
C LEU A 124 7.64 11.88 -12.19
N ALA A 125 8.63 12.68 -12.58
CA ALA A 125 9.69 13.14 -11.69
C ALA A 125 9.14 13.99 -10.54
N SER A 126 8.08 14.77 -10.75
CA SER A 126 7.39 15.52 -9.69
C SER A 126 6.79 14.59 -8.64
N VAL A 127 6.05 13.55 -9.05
CA VAL A 127 5.49 12.57 -8.12
C VAL A 127 6.59 11.86 -7.35
N LEU A 128 7.60 11.32 -8.04
CA LEU A 128 8.67 10.55 -7.41
C LEU A 128 9.56 11.43 -6.51
N GLY A 129 9.81 12.68 -6.89
CA GLY A 129 10.54 13.65 -6.07
C GLY A 129 9.82 13.96 -4.76
N HIS A 130 8.51 14.14 -4.81
CA HIS A 130 7.64 14.30 -3.64
C HIS A 130 7.73 13.09 -2.69
N GLU A 131 7.61 11.86 -3.23
CA GLU A 131 7.72 10.63 -2.43
C GLU A 131 9.13 10.42 -1.85
N ILE A 132 10.17 10.80 -2.59
CA ILE A 132 11.56 10.77 -2.10
C ILE A 132 11.73 11.69 -0.88
N VAL A 133 11.12 12.90 -0.89
CA VAL A 133 11.16 13.79 0.26
C VAL A 133 10.45 13.17 1.46
N HIS A 134 9.27 12.54 1.29
CA HIS A 134 8.61 11.86 2.40
C HIS A 134 9.52 10.81 3.07
N ALA A 135 10.29 10.06 2.27
CA ALA A 135 11.26 9.10 2.79
C ALA A 135 12.48 9.78 3.42
N ALA A 136 13.08 10.79 2.74
CA ALA A 136 14.27 11.49 3.19
C ALA A 136 14.02 12.30 4.48
N ALA A 137 12.91 13.02 4.57
CA ALA A 137 12.49 13.80 5.76
C ALA A 137 11.93 12.91 6.88
N ARG A 138 11.76 11.60 6.63
CA ARG A 138 11.28 10.61 7.60
C ARG A 138 9.82 10.84 8.05
N HIS A 139 8.96 11.41 7.20
CA HIS A 139 7.57 11.74 7.55
C HIS A 139 6.78 10.53 8.07
N SER A 140 6.90 9.36 7.41
CA SER A 140 6.25 8.12 7.86
C SER A 140 6.75 7.66 9.23
N VAL A 141 8.05 7.80 9.52
CA VAL A 141 8.65 7.49 10.83
C VAL A 141 8.10 8.42 11.92
N GLN A 142 7.99 9.72 11.63
CA GLN A 142 7.44 10.69 12.58
C GLN A 142 5.99 10.36 12.92
N ARG A 143 5.16 10.01 11.93
CA ARG A 143 3.76 9.59 12.16
C ARG A 143 3.68 8.33 13.01
N MET A 144 4.54 7.34 12.78
CA MET A 144 4.61 6.14 13.63
C MET A 144 4.91 6.51 15.07
N GLN A 145 5.90 7.36 15.32
CA GLN A 145 6.28 7.80 16.67
C GLN A 145 5.16 8.57 17.36
N GLN A 146 4.48 9.46 16.64
CA GLN A 146 3.30 10.17 17.16
C GLN A 146 2.18 9.19 17.55
N SER A 147 1.90 8.20 16.70
CA SER A 147 0.90 7.17 16.98
C SER A 147 1.27 6.32 18.19
N MET A 148 2.55 5.97 18.35
CA MET A 148 3.06 5.25 19.54
C MET A 148 2.88 6.07 20.81
N LEU A 149 3.17 7.37 20.80
CA LEU A 149 3.01 8.27 21.94
C LEU A 149 1.53 8.44 22.32
N ILE A 150 0.65 8.59 21.34
CA ILE A 150 -0.80 8.68 21.55
C ILE A 150 -1.32 7.36 22.13
N SER A 151 -0.91 6.21 21.60
CA SER A 151 -1.32 4.88 22.08
C SER A 151 -0.82 4.60 23.49
N ALA A 152 0.37 5.06 23.86
CA ALA A 152 0.88 4.97 25.22
C ALA A 152 0.10 5.86 26.20
N GLY A 153 -0.46 6.98 25.72
CA GLY A 153 -1.32 7.89 26.52
C GLY A 153 -2.78 7.48 26.61
N VAL A 154 -3.27 6.69 25.65
CA VAL A 154 -4.68 6.26 25.53
C VAL A 154 -4.72 4.75 25.31
N ALA A 155 -4.59 3.99 26.40
CA ALA A 155 -4.78 2.54 26.37
C ALA A 155 -6.23 2.24 25.94
N GLY A 156 -6.45 1.86 24.67
CA GLY A 156 -7.72 1.31 24.22
C GLY A 156 -8.38 1.86 22.95
N LEU A 157 -7.77 2.76 22.20
CA LEU A 157 -8.31 3.14 20.89
C LEU A 157 -7.73 2.23 19.79
N GLY A 158 -8.53 1.27 19.35
CA GLY A 158 -8.25 0.50 18.15
C GLY A 158 -8.21 1.44 16.94
N PHE A 159 -7.12 1.42 16.19
CA PHE A 159 -7.04 2.12 14.92
C PHE A 159 -7.94 1.39 13.92
N ALA A 160 -9.00 2.06 13.47
CA ALA A 160 -9.80 1.59 12.36
C ALA A 160 -8.99 1.83 11.07
N LEU A 161 -8.62 0.76 10.40
CA LEU A 161 -8.24 0.83 8.99
C LEU A 161 -9.51 1.21 8.22
N SER A 162 -9.45 2.33 7.47
CA SER A 162 -10.57 2.78 6.64
C SER A 162 -10.89 1.74 5.56
N ASP A 163 -12.14 1.59 5.22
CA ASP A 163 -12.85 0.94 4.11
C ASP A 163 -12.12 -0.05 3.17
N ASN A 164 -10.96 -0.56 3.51
CA ASN A 164 -10.26 -1.60 2.78
C ASN A 164 -10.86 -2.97 3.15
N GLU A 165 -11.21 -3.79 2.16
CA GLU A 165 -11.75 -5.14 2.37
C GLU A 165 -10.89 -6.04 3.29
N TRP A 166 -9.61 -5.69 3.46
CA TRP A 166 -8.63 -6.41 4.29
C TRP A 166 -8.47 -5.80 5.68
N ALA A 167 -9.08 -4.64 5.96
CA ALA A 167 -9.02 -4.02 7.27
C ALA A 167 -9.56 -4.97 8.34
N GLY A 168 -8.81 -5.25 9.36
CA GLY A 168 -9.17 -6.22 10.40
C GLY A 168 -8.90 -7.70 10.07
N LEU A 169 -8.57 -8.05 8.84
CA LEU A 169 -8.14 -9.41 8.47
C LEU A 169 -6.62 -9.57 8.43
N ILE A 170 -5.90 -8.50 8.07
CA ILE A 170 -4.44 -8.46 8.00
C ILE A 170 -3.86 -8.35 9.41
N MET A 171 -2.81 -9.12 9.70
CA MET A 171 -2.23 -9.25 11.03
C MET A 171 -0.78 -8.78 11.07
N GLY A 172 -0.35 -8.39 12.27
CA GLY A 172 1.05 -8.08 12.56
C GLY A 172 1.63 -6.93 11.75
N GLY A 173 2.88 -7.06 11.34
CA GLY A 173 3.61 -6.04 10.62
C GLY A 173 2.98 -5.63 9.29
N ALA A 174 2.34 -6.56 8.55
CA ALA A 174 1.67 -6.24 7.28
C ALA A 174 0.54 -5.20 7.44
N ALA A 175 -0.16 -5.19 8.58
CA ALA A 175 -1.15 -4.16 8.90
C ALA A 175 -0.50 -2.79 9.10
N LEU A 176 0.68 -2.73 9.70
CA LEU A 176 1.45 -1.49 9.86
C LEU A 176 1.84 -0.89 8.51
N GLY A 177 2.37 -1.69 7.59
CA GLY A 177 2.75 -1.22 6.26
C GLY A 177 1.55 -0.68 5.47
N ALA A 178 0.42 -1.38 5.48
CA ALA A 178 -0.81 -0.92 4.85
C ALA A 178 -1.31 0.40 5.48
N GLN A 179 -1.25 0.53 6.80
CA GLN A 179 -1.63 1.75 7.51
C GLN A 179 -0.72 2.93 7.13
N LEU A 180 0.59 2.71 7.03
CA LEU A 180 1.54 3.77 6.65
C LEU A 180 1.31 4.25 5.22
N ALA A 181 1.05 3.34 4.29
CA ALA A 181 0.80 3.67 2.88
C ALA A 181 -0.53 4.41 2.64
N LEU A 182 -1.50 4.26 3.55
CA LEU A 182 -2.83 4.87 3.44
C LEU A 182 -3.05 6.05 4.40
N ALA A 183 -2.09 6.38 5.27
CA ALA A 183 -2.26 7.45 6.22
C ALA A 183 -2.03 8.83 5.57
N GLN A 184 -2.92 9.77 5.84
CA GLN A 184 -2.82 11.14 5.37
C GLN A 184 -1.62 11.87 5.99
N TYR A 185 -0.86 12.58 5.19
CA TYR A 185 0.22 13.46 5.64
C TYR A 185 -0.34 14.80 6.16
N SER A 186 0.42 15.47 7.01
CA SER A 186 0.05 16.82 7.44
C SER A 186 0.26 17.82 6.30
N GLN A 187 -0.45 18.96 6.35
CA GLN A 187 -0.25 20.01 5.36
C GLN A 187 1.20 20.54 5.32
N SER A 188 1.90 20.54 6.47
CA SER A 188 3.31 20.93 6.51
C SER A 188 4.19 19.91 5.78
N ASP A 189 3.96 18.60 5.98
CA ASP A 189 4.70 17.55 5.30
C ASP A 189 4.51 17.61 3.78
N GLU A 190 3.27 17.91 3.35
CA GLU A 190 2.96 18.08 1.92
C GLU A 190 3.67 19.29 1.28
N LEU A 191 3.67 20.43 1.98
CA LEU A 191 4.38 21.64 1.51
C LEU A 191 5.89 21.45 1.49
N GLU A 192 6.44 20.76 2.49
CA GLU A 192 7.85 20.38 2.55
C GLU A 192 8.19 19.46 1.38
N SER A 193 7.38 18.43 1.14
CA SER A 193 7.60 17.45 0.07
C SER A 193 7.50 18.08 -1.32
N ASP A 194 6.56 19.00 -1.53
CA ASP A 194 6.47 19.77 -2.78
C ASP A 194 7.72 20.65 -2.97
N HIS A 195 8.10 21.40 -1.92
CA HIS A 195 9.22 22.34 -2.00
C HIS A 195 10.53 21.66 -2.37
N TYR A 196 10.94 20.63 -1.62
CA TYR A 196 12.20 19.94 -1.85
C TYR A 196 12.13 18.99 -3.05
N GLY A 197 10.98 18.40 -3.33
CA GLY A 197 10.75 17.61 -4.54
C GLY A 197 10.98 18.42 -5.82
N ILE A 198 10.50 19.66 -5.86
CA ILE A 198 10.75 20.62 -6.96
C ILE A 198 12.24 20.96 -7.07
N LEU A 199 12.95 21.13 -5.95
CA LEU A 199 14.40 21.36 -5.96
C LEU A 199 15.17 20.15 -6.50
N TYR A 200 14.79 18.92 -6.09
CA TYR A 200 15.38 17.69 -6.65
C TYR A 200 15.12 17.56 -8.16
N MET A 201 13.90 17.91 -8.64
CA MET A 201 13.61 17.95 -10.07
C MET A 201 14.57 18.90 -10.81
N LYS A 202 14.76 20.11 -10.30
CA LYS A 202 15.64 21.12 -10.90
C LYS A 202 17.09 20.64 -10.95
N GLU A 203 17.59 20.06 -9.86
CA GLU A 203 18.96 19.58 -9.77
C GLU A 203 19.19 18.35 -10.67
N ALA A 204 18.20 17.45 -10.78
CA ALA A 204 18.19 16.34 -11.73
C ALA A 204 18.00 16.78 -13.17
N GLY A 205 17.79 18.08 -13.46
CA GLY A 205 17.68 18.65 -14.80
C GLY A 205 16.29 18.61 -15.40
N TYR A 206 15.25 18.24 -14.63
CA TYR A 206 13.85 18.31 -15.07
C TYR A 206 13.30 19.73 -15.00
N ASP A 207 12.26 20.02 -15.81
CA ASP A 207 11.53 21.28 -15.74
C ASP A 207 10.62 21.32 -14.50
N PRO A 208 10.90 22.18 -13.50
CA PRO A 208 10.09 22.25 -12.29
C PRO A 208 8.66 22.81 -12.55
N ALA A 209 8.39 23.44 -13.70
CA ALA A 209 7.04 23.89 -14.06
C ALA A 209 6.04 22.72 -14.13
N ALA A 210 6.50 21.51 -14.47
CA ALA A 210 5.68 20.31 -14.49
C ALA A 210 5.01 20.01 -13.14
N ALA A 211 5.67 20.31 -12.02
CA ALA A 211 5.10 20.13 -10.69
C ALA A 211 3.92 21.08 -10.43
N VAL A 212 4.02 22.31 -10.90
CA VAL A 212 2.91 23.31 -10.76
C VAL A 212 1.71 22.88 -11.61
N GLU A 213 1.97 22.46 -12.85
CA GLU A 213 0.93 21.97 -13.77
C GLU A 213 0.20 20.77 -13.19
N LEU A 214 0.95 19.79 -12.69
CA LEU A 214 0.38 18.57 -12.07
C LEU A 214 -0.45 18.88 -10.82
N GLN A 215 0.04 19.75 -9.93
CA GLN A 215 -0.71 20.16 -8.75
C GLN A 215 -1.98 20.97 -9.11
N GLN A 216 -1.95 21.75 -10.18
CA GLN A 216 -3.14 22.43 -10.68
C GLN A 216 -4.18 21.42 -11.19
N ILE A 217 -3.75 20.41 -11.96
CA ILE A 217 -4.62 19.32 -12.42
C ILE A 217 -5.23 18.58 -11.23
N PHE A 218 -4.44 18.24 -10.21
CA PHE A 218 -4.94 17.57 -9.02
C PHE A 218 -5.96 18.41 -8.23
N LEU A 219 -5.75 19.72 -8.15
CA LEU A 219 -6.71 20.63 -7.52
C LEU A 219 -8.06 20.63 -8.26
N GLU A 220 -8.04 20.77 -9.59
CA GLU A 220 -9.24 20.74 -10.44
C GLU A 220 -10.00 19.40 -10.35
N LEU A 221 -9.26 18.28 -10.34
CA LEU A 221 -9.84 16.94 -10.16
C LEU A 221 -10.48 16.76 -8.77
N SER A 222 -9.88 17.34 -7.74
CA SER A 222 -10.42 17.34 -6.37
C SER A 222 -11.73 18.13 -6.27
N GLU A 223 -11.78 19.32 -6.88
CA GLU A 223 -12.99 20.15 -6.92
C GLU A 223 -14.14 19.49 -7.67
N SER A 224 -13.85 18.78 -8.76
CA SER A 224 -14.82 18.00 -9.52
C SER A 224 -15.28 16.71 -8.84
N ARG A 225 -14.71 16.36 -7.68
CA ARG A 225 -14.97 15.11 -6.94
C ARG A 225 -14.87 13.86 -7.80
N GLN A 226 -13.89 13.81 -8.69
CA GLN A 226 -13.70 12.67 -9.56
C GLN A 226 -13.36 11.42 -8.69
N SER A 227 -14.24 10.42 -8.76
CA SER A 227 -14.04 9.15 -8.04
C SER A 227 -12.70 8.49 -8.44
N GLY A 228 -12.12 7.75 -7.52
CA GLY A 228 -10.80 7.13 -7.71
C GLY A 228 -9.64 8.00 -7.24
N PHE A 229 -9.58 9.32 -7.58
CA PHE A 229 -8.59 10.23 -7.01
C PHE A 229 -8.88 10.57 -5.55
N VAL A 230 -10.16 10.79 -5.21
CA VAL A 230 -10.58 11.10 -3.82
C VAL A 230 -10.27 9.93 -2.89
N ASP A 231 -10.53 8.70 -3.34
CA ASP A 231 -10.31 7.48 -2.55
C ASP A 231 -8.85 7.01 -2.55
N GLY A 232 -8.02 7.53 -3.46
CA GLY A 232 -6.61 7.19 -3.63
C GLY A 232 -5.66 8.31 -3.17
N LEU A 233 -5.07 8.99 -4.16
CA LEU A 233 -4.02 10.00 -3.93
C LEU A 233 -4.46 11.13 -2.99
N PHE A 234 -5.67 11.64 -3.16
CA PHE A 234 -6.14 12.79 -2.35
C PHE A 234 -6.50 12.41 -0.91
N ALA A 235 -6.74 11.13 -0.64
CA ALA A 235 -6.91 10.65 0.74
C ALA A 235 -5.60 10.73 1.53
N THR A 236 -4.46 10.52 0.88
CA THR A 236 -3.13 10.55 1.49
C THR A 236 -2.41 11.89 1.28
N HIS A 237 -2.58 12.52 0.12
CA HIS A 237 -1.94 13.74 -0.35
C HIS A 237 -2.98 14.77 -0.84
N PRO A 238 -3.71 15.43 0.07
CA PRO A 238 -4.79 16.34 -0.33
C PRO A 238 -4.24 17.54 -1.11
N PRO A 239 -4.76 17.79 -2.33
CA PRO A 239 -4.40 18.99 -3.07
C PRO A 239 -4.99 20.23 -2.41
N SER A 240 -4.33 21.36 -2.59
CA SER A 240 -4.84 22.64 -2.09
C SER A 240 -4.35 23.81 -2.95
N ALA A 241 -5.13 24.88 -3.01
CA ALA A 241 -4.72 26.11 -3.68
C ALA A 241 -3.42 26.68 -3.09
N LYS A 242 -3.17 26.45 -1.79
CA LYS A 242 -1.93 26.87 -1.13
C LYS A 242 -0.72 26.12 -1.72
N ARG A 243 -0.80 24.80 -1.92
CA ARG A 243 0.28 24.02 -2.54
C ARG A 243 0.59 24.54 -3.94
N VAL A 244 -0.43 24.74 -4.78
CA VAL A 244 -0.26 25.31 -6.13
C VAL A 244 0.44 26.66 -6.10
N GLU A 245 0.03 27.56 -5.19
CA GLU A 245 0.60 28.91 -5.12
C GLU A 245 2.05 28.90 -4.61
N GLU A 246 2.37 28.14 -3.57
CA GLU A 246 3.75 28.04 -3.06
C GLU A 246 4.68 27.38 -4.10
N ASN A 247 4.24 26.36 -4.81
CA ASN A 247 4.98 25.73 -5.90
C ASN A 247 5.24 26.75 -7.04
N ARG A 248 4.24 27.56 -7.40
CA ARG A 248 4.37 28.61 -8.43
C ARG A 248 5.41 29.65 -8.02
N GLN A 249 5.37 30.11 -6.78
CA GLN A 249 6.32 31.09 -6.25
C GLN A 249 7.74 30.52 -6.22
N LEU A 250 7.91 29.26 -5.82
CA LEU A 250 9.20 28.57 -5.84
C LEU A 250 9.75 28.48 -7.27
N VAL A 251 8.95 28.02 -8.23
CA VAL A 251 9.37 27.90 -9.64
C VAL A 251 9.70 29.26 -10.25
N GLN A 252 8.96 30.34 -9.91
CA GLN A 252 9.31 31.69 -10.33
C GLN A 252 10.69 32.11 -9.78
N LYS A 253 11.02 31.73 -8.56
CA LYS A 253 12.30 32.10 -7.91
C LYS A 253 13.47 31.31 -8.49
N ILE A 254 13.33 30.01 -8.72
CA ILE A 254 14.45 29.14 -9.19
C ILE A 254 14.56 29.09 -10.72
N GLY A 255 13.55 29.57 -11.43
CA GLY A 255 13.42 29.56 -12.88
C GLY A 255 12.87 28.22 -13.41
N ALA A 256 11.89 28.33 -14.30
CA ALA A 256 11.36 27.24 -15.11
C ALA A 256 12.41 26.79 -16.17
N GLY A 257 12.08 25.71 -16.88
CA GLY A 257 12.88 25.14 -17.95
C GLY A 257 13.74 23.97 -17.48
N GLY A 258 13.95 23.04 -18.39
CA GLY A 258 14.62 21.79 -18.17
C GLY A 258 14.03 20.71 -19.06
N TYR A 259 14.37 19.47 -18.77
CA TYR A 259 13.90 18.31 -19.53
C TYR A 259 12.44 17.95 -19.17
N ARG A 260 11.56 17.83 -20.17
CA ARG A 260 10.17 17.39 -20.04
C ARG A 260 10.00 15.90 -20.32
N GLY A 261 10.68 15.41 -21.36
CA GLY A 261 10.72 14.01 -21.69
C GLY A 261 9.44 13.42 -22.29
N GLU A 262 8.60 14.22 -22.92
CA GLU A 262 7.28 13.85 -23.49
C GLU A 262 7.38 12.63 -24.41
N GLU A 263 8.26 12.68 -25.43
CA GLU A 263 8.41 11.59 -26.39
C GLU A 263 8.91 10.28 -25.77
N VAL A 264 9.81 10.37 -24.76
CA VAL A 264 10.32 9.19 -24.04
C VAL A 264 9.20 8.59 -23.21
N PHE A 265 8.49 9.43 -22.44
CA PHE A 265 7.37 9.03 -21.62
C PHE A 265 6.28 8.35 -22.45
N ASP A 266 5.88 8.94 -23.57
CA ASP A 266 4.88 8.37 -24.47
C ASP A 266 5.25 6.98 -24.96
N ARG A 267 6.51 6.78 -25.38
CA ARG A 267 7.00 5.46 -25.82
C ARG A 267 6.96 4.45 -24.67
N LYS A 268 7.38 4.84 -23.45
CA LYS A 268 7.40 3.97 -22.27
C LYS A 268 5.99 3.63 -21.78
N MET A 269 5.06 4.57 -21.91
CA MET A 269 3.65 4.39 -21.53
C MET A 269 2.79 3.69 -22.59
N ALA A 270 3.27 3.57 -23.82
CA ALA A 270 2.47 3.06 -24.95
C ALA A 270 1.84 1.69 -24.66
N LYS A 271 2.60 0.77 -24.05
CA LYS A 271 2.09 -0.56 -23.70
C LYS A 271 1.01 -0.48 -22.62
N LEU A 272 1.25 0.24 -21.52
CA LEU A 272 0.24 0.42 -20.46
C LEU A 272 -1.04 1.01 -21.03
N ARG A 273 -0.94 2.07 -21.84
CA ARG A 273 -2.10 2.69 -22.50
C ARG A 273 -2.85 1.72 -23.43
N SER A 274 -2.14 0.86 -24.15
CA SER A 274 -2.77 -0.16 -25.00
C SER A 274 -3.53 -1.24 -24.21
N LEU A 275 -3.17 -1.46 -22.95
CA LEU A 275 -3.82 -2.41 -22.06
C LEU A 275 -5.02 -1.79 -21.30
N GLN A 276 -5.16 -0.47 -21.33
CA GLN A 276 -6.20 0.25 -20.58
C GLN A 276 -7.62 -0.28 -20.83
N PRO A 277 -8.05 -0.62 -22.06
CA PRO A 277 -9.40 -1.17 -22.29
C PRO A 277 -9.68 -2.48 -21.53
N ALA A 278 -8.66 -3.31 -21.31
CA ALA A 278 -8.81 -4.54 -20.53
C ALA A 278 -9.01 -4.25 -19.03
N TYR A 279 -8.30 -3.27 -18.51
CA TYR A 279 -8.46 -2.82 -17.13
C TYR A 279 -9.76 -2.08 -16.89
N ASP A 280 -10.21 -1.25 -17.86
CA ASP A 280 -11.53 -0.59 -17.79
C ASP A 280 -12.67 -1.61 -17.75
N ALA A 281 -12.57 -2.68 -18.55
CA ALA A 281 -13.55 -3.76 -18.52
C ALA A 281 -13.54 -4.52 -17.18
N HIS A 282 -12.36 -4.74 -16.59
CA HIS A 282 -12.23 -5.32 -15.24
C HIS A 282 -12.84 -4.40 -14.17
N ASP A 283 -12.54 -3.11 -14.19
CA ASP A 283 -13.04 -2.17 -13.20
C ASP A 283 -14.56 -2.03 -13.30
N LYS A 284 -15.11 -2.05 -14.53
CA LYS A 284 -16.59 -2.11 -14.73
C LYS A 284 -17.18 -3.42 -14.25
N ALA A 285 -16.46 -4.55 -14.39
CA ALA A 285 -16.91 -5.82 -13.83
C ALA A 285 -16.95 -5.80 -12.29
N MET A 286 -15.97 -5.15 -11.65
CA MET A 286 -15.97 -4.97 -10.20
C MET A 286 -17.15 -4.11 -9.73
N GLU A 287 -17.42 -2.99 -10.41
CA GLU A 287 -18.56 -2.12 -10.12
C GLU A 287 -19.88 -2.89 -10.19
N LEU A 288 -20.14 -3.59 -11.32
CA LEU A 288 -21.33 -4.40 -11.51
C LEU A 288 -21.48 -5.52 -10.48
N ALA A 289 -20.36 -6.17 -10.12
CA ALA A 289 -20.40 -7.18 -9.06
C ALA A 289 -20.74 -6.58 -7.69
N SER A 290 -20.27 -5.37 -7.39
CA SER A 290 -20.62 -4.66 -6.15
C SER A 290 -22.10 -4.25 -6.10
N GLU A 291 -22.72 -3.98 -7.26
CA GLU A 291 -24.14 -3.70 -7.41
C GLU A 291 -25.02 -4.97 -7.39
N GLY A 292 -24.38 -6.16 -7.37
CA GLY A 292 -25.08 -7.46 -7.36
C GLY A 292 -25.44 -8.00 -8.75
N ASP A 293 -25.10 -7.29 -9.84
CA ASP A 293 -25.33 -7.81 -11.22
C ASP A 293 -24.21 -8.75 -11.67
N MET A 294 -24.22 -9.96 -11.12
CA MET A 294 -23.20 -10.97 -11.40
C MET A 294 -23.14 -11.39 -12.87
N ASN A 295 -24.28 -11.36 -13.60
CA ASN A 295 -24.30 -11.74 -15.01
C ASN A 295 -23.64 -10.67 -15.90
N ALA A 296 -23.92 -9.41 -15.67
CA ALA A 296 -23.26 -8.30 -16.37
C ALA A 296 -21.77 -8.24 -16.00
N ALA A 297 -21.43 -8.43 -14.72
CA ALA A 297 -20.04 -8.53 -14.24
C ALA A 297 -19.29 -9.66 -14.96
N LEU A 298 -19.90 -10.84 -15.11
CA LEU A 298 -19.32 -11.98 -15.82
C LEU A 298 -19.08 -11.67 -17.31
N ALA A 299 -19.99 -10.95 -17.96
CA ALA A 299 -19.79 -10.52 -19.34
C ALA A 299 -18.57 -9.58 -19.47
N LYS A 300 -18.44 -8.58 -18.57
CA LYS A 300 -17.34 -7.61 -18.59
C LYS A 300 -15.99 -8.22 -18.23
N ILE A 301 -15.93 -9.13 -17.25
CA ILE A 301 -14.66 -9.78 -16.92
C ILE A 301 -14.21 -10.76 -18.02
N ASN A 302 -15.12 -11.37 -18.76
CA ASN A 302 -14.78 -12.17 -19.94
C ASN A 302 -14.20 -11.29 -21.06
N GLU A 303 -14.73 -10.08 -21.26
CA GLU A 303 -14.17 -9.08 -22.19
C GLU A 303 -12.73 -8.73 -21.79
N ALA A 304 -12.48 -8.42 -20.50
CA ALA A 304 -11.14 -8.15 -19.97
C ALA A 304 -10.15 -9.31 -20.25
N ILE A 305 -10.58 -10.55 -19.99
CA ILE A 305 -9.76 -11.75 -20.21
C ILE A 305 -9.46 -11.96 -21.72
N GLN A 306 -10.41 -11.66 -22.60
CA GLN A 306 -10.18 -11.73 -24.04
C GLN A 306 -9.13 -10.71 -24.51
N LEU A 307 -9.16 -9.49 -23.96
CA LEU A 307 -8.22 -8.44 -24.30
C LEU A 307 -6.82 -8.71 -23.72
N LEU A 308 -6.73 -9.27 -22.50
CA LEU A 308 -5.46 -9.54 -21.82
C LEU A 308 -5.51 -10.90 -21.06
N PRO A 309 -5.33 -12.03 -21.74
CA PRO A 309 -5.51 -13.37 -21.16
C PRO A 309 -4.41 -13.81 -20.18
N ARG A 310 -3.37 -13.00 -19.97
CA ARG A 310 -2.28 -13.29 -19.02
C ARG A 310 -2.33 -12.45 -17.75
N GLU A 311 -3.44 -11.77 -17.49
CA GLU A 311 -3.61 -10.96 -16.29
C GLU A 311 -4.33 -11.77 -15.18
N ALA A 312 -3.61 -12.06 -14.11
CA ALA A 312 -4.09 -12.92 -13.01
C ALA A 312 -5.30 -12.34 -12.27
N MET A 313 -5.35 -11.00 -12.11
CA MET A 313 -6.44 -10.34 -11.37
C MET A 313 -7.80 -10.56 -12.03
N PHE A 314 -7.84 -10.73 -13.36
CA PHE A 314 -9.09 -10.97 -14.09
C PHE A 314 -9.68 -12.33 -13.76
N TYR A 315 -8.86 -13.37 -13.72
CA TYR A 315 -9.29 -14.70 -13.30
C TYR A 315 -9.67 -14.73 -11.82
N SER A 316 -8.94 -14.02 -10.96
CA SER A 316 -9.30 -13.91 -9.55
C SER A 316 -10.69 -13.26 -9.37
N LEU A 317 -11.00 -12.18 -10.10
CA LEU A 317 -12.32 -11.57 -10.04
C LEU A 317 -13.40 -12.50 -10.62
N ARG A 318 -13.15 -13.13 -11.77
CA ARG A 318 -14.14 -14.07 -12.34
C ARG A 318 -14.40 -15.29 -11.44
N GLY A 319 -13.36 -15.79 -10.79
CA GLY A 319 -13.51 -16.83 -9.77
C GLY A 319 -14.41 -16.41 -8.61
N ARG A 320 -14.27 -15.17 -8.11
CA ARG A 320 -15.19 -14.60 -7.09
C ARG A 320 -16.62 -14.50 -7.61
N ILE A 321 -16.82 -14.00 -8.83
CA ILE A 321 -18.14 -13.93 -9.46
C ILE A 321 -18.75 -15.34 -9.57
N TYR A 322 -17.98 -16.36 -9.97
CA TYR A 322 -18.46 -17.74 -9.99
C TYR A 322 -18.82 -18.28 -8.61
N GLN A 323 -18.10 -17.87 -7.55
CA GLN A 323 -18.48 -18.24 -6.18
C GLN A 323 -19.84 -17.66 -5.77
N GLU A 324 -20.11 -16.39 -6.10
CA GLU A 324 -21.40 -15.75 -5.83
C GLU A 324 -22.55 -16.41 -6.64
N LEU A 325 -22.23 -16.93 -7.81
CA LEU A 325 -23.15 -17.73 -8.64
C LEU A 325 -23.24 -19.21 -8.25
N GLU A 326 -22.63 -19.61 -7.12
CA GLU A 326 -22.57 -21.00 -6.61
C GLU A 326 -21.91 -22.00 -7.58
N GLN A 327 -21.05 -21.52 -8.51
CA GLN A 327 -20.34 -22.33 -9.50
C GLN A 327 -18.91 -22.66 -9.02
N GLY A 328 -18.78 -23.33 -7.89
CA GLY A 328 -17.51 -23.57 -7.18
C GLY A 328 -16.41 -24.21 -8.01
N GLU A 329 -16.73 -25.16 -8.91
CA GLU A 329 -15.73 -25.79 -9.78
C GLU A 329 -15.15 -24.83 -10.84
N LYS A 330 -15.98 -23.93 -11.40
CA LYS A 330 -15.49 -22.88 -12.29
C LYS A 330 -14.62 -21.88 -11.56
N ALA A 331 -15.04 -21.51 -10.34
CA ALA A 331 -14.24 -20.67 -9.47
C ALA A 331 -12.87 -21.29 -9.17
N ALA A 332 -12.82 -22.62 -8.90
CA ALA A 332 -11.58 -23.34 -8.66
C ALA A 332 -10.61 -23.25 -9.86
N ALA A 333 -11.12 -23.48 -11.08
CA ALA A 333 -10.31 -23.37 -12.30
C ALA A 333 -9.73 -21.96 -12.49
N ASP A 334 -10.52 -20.93 -12.20
CA ASP A 334 -10.07 -19.54 -12.34
C ASP A 334 -9.08 -19.14 -11.24
N PHE A 335 -9.27 -19.55 -9.99
CA PHE A 335 -8.29 -19.31 -8.92
C PHE A 335 -6.98 -20.06 -9.17
N ASP A 336 -7.03 -21.30 -9.68
CA ASP A 336 -5.82 -22.02 -10.11
C ASP A 336 -5.09 -21.24 -11.21
N LYS A 337 -5.83 -20.71 -12.17
CA LYS A 337 -5.26 -19.89 -13.24
C LYS A 337 -4.62 -18.61 -12.69
N ALA A 338 -5.28 -17.91 -11.78
CA ALA A 338 -4.74 -16.71 -11.14
C ALA A 338 -3.43 -17.02 -10.39
N VAL A 339 -3.41 -18.07 -9.58
CA VAL A 339 -2.21 -18.53 -8.87
C VAL A 339 -1.10 -18.94 -9.84
N SER A 340 -1.42 -19.59 -10.97
CA SER A 340 -0.42 -19.98 -11.96
C SER A 340 0.23 -18.82 -12.69
N LEU A 341 -0.52 -17.71 -12.87
CA LEU A 341 -0.04 -16.49 -13.54
C LEU A 341 0.77 -15.58 -12.61
N TYR A 342 0.38 -15.51 -11.33
CA TYR A 342 1.07 -14.71 -10.33
C TYR A 342 1.07 -15.43 -8.96
N PRO A 343 1.98 -16.40 -8.76
CA PRO A 343 1.97 -17.30 -7.60
C PRO A 343 2.30 -16.61 -6.26
N GLU A 344 2.97 -15.46 -6.28
CA GLU A 344 3.35 -14.72 -5.08
C GLU A 344 2.20 -13.91 -4.49
N MET A 345 1.09 -13.71 -5.23
CA MET A 345 -0.01 -12.87 -4.78
C MET A 345 -0.85 -13.57 -3.70
N PHE A 346 -0.76 -13.04 -2.45
CA PHE A 346 -1.40 -13.68 -1.28
C PHE A 346 -2.90 -13.86 -1.46
N LYS A 347 -3.61 -12.88 -2.01
CA LYS A 347 -5.07 -12.93 -2.16
C LYS A 347 -5.54 -14.00 -3.14
N TYR A 348 -4.75 -14.33 -4.19
CA TYR A 348 -5.12 -15.41 -5.10
C TYR A 348 -4.99 -16.77 -4.41
N ARG A 349 -3.93 -16.94 -3.62
CA ARG A 349 -3.75 -18.11 -2.75
C ARG A 349 -4.87 -18.21 -1.71
N LEU A 350 -5.22 -17.11 -1.06
CA LEU A 350 -6.28 -17.06 -0.06
C LEU A 350 -7.62 -17.48 -0.67
N TYR A 351 -8.04 -16.88 -1.79
CA TYR A 351 -9.30 -17.25 -2.45
C TYR A 351 -9.29 -18.68 -2.94
N ASN A 352 -8.17 -19.17 -3.50
CA ASN A 352 -8.06 -20.56 -3.92
C ASN A 352 -8.19 -21.52 -2.74
N GLY A 353 -7.55 -21.22 -1.61
CA GLY A 353 -7.64 -22.01 -0.38
C GLY A 353 -9.06 -22.01 0.20
N LEU A 354 -9.72 -20.85 0.27
CA LEU A 354 -11.10 -20.75 0.76
C LEU A 354 -12.09 -21.50 -0.14
N ASN A 355 -11.91 -21.43 -1.46
CA ASN A 355 -12.76 -22.18 -2.39
C ASN A 355 -12.50 -23.70 -2.32
N ALA A 356 -11.25 -24.11 -2.20
CA ALA A 356 -10.91 -25.52 -2.01
C ALA A 356 -11.55 -26.09 -0.73
N LEU A 357 -11.62 -25.29 0.34
CA LEU A 357 -12.31 -25.69 1.57
C LEU A 357 -13.82 -25.89 1.34
N ARG A 358 -14.47 -24.97 0.60
CA ARG A 358 -15.90 -25.12 0.23
C ARG A 358 -16.16 -26.39 -0.60
N LEU A 359 -15.19 -26.80 -1.41
CA LEU A 359 -15.24 -28.03 -2.21
C LEU A 359 -14.74 -29.26 -1.45
N ASN A 360 -14.51 -29.17 -0.15
CA ASN A 360 -14.00 -30.23 0.72
C ASN A 360 -12.63 -30.81 0.29
N ASN A 361 -11.81 -30.00 -0.40
CA ASN A 361 -10.43 -30.35 -0.75
C ASN A 361 -9.46 -29.78 0.30
N LEU A 362 -9.37 -30.48 1.44
CA LEU A 362 -8.64 -30.00 2.62
C LEU A 362 -7.14 -29.82 2.38
N ASP A 363 -6.51 -30.69 1.59
CA ASP A 363 -5.07 -30.60 1.33
C ASP A 363 -4.73 -29.37 0.49
N LYS A 364 -5.47 -29.13 -0.60
CA LYS A 364 -5.32 -27.94 -1.44
C LYS A 364 -5.64 -26.66 -0.66
N ALA A 365 -6.68 -26.70 0.17
CA ALA A 365 -7.05 -25.57 1.03
C ALA A 365 -5.90 -25.22 1.98
N ARG A 366 -5.39 -26.22 2.69
CA ARG A 366 -4.28 -26.05 3.64
C ARG A 366 -3.03 -25.48 2.98
N GLU A 367 -2.61 -26.04 1.84
CA GLU A 367 -1.43 -25.58 1.11
C GLU A 367 -1.54 -24.09 0.75
N ASN A 368 -2.64 -23.71 0.10
CA ASN A 368 -2.83 -22.33 -0.37
C ASN A 368 -2.97 -21.33 0.79
N LEU A 369 -3.68 -21.68 1.87
CA LEU A 369 -3.83 -20.81 3.04
C LEU A 369 -2.49 -20.61 3.78
N ILE A 370 -1.64 -21.65 3.89
CA ILE A 370 -0.30 -21.52 4.45
C ILE A 370 0.54 -20.56 3.60
N GLN A 371 0.55 -20.74 2.29
CA GLN A 371 1.34 -19.90 1.37
C GLN A 371 0.84 -18.46 1.35
N ALA A 372 -0.47 -18.21 1.43
CA ALA A 372 -1.02 -16.87 1.57
C ALA A 372 -0.47 -16.17 2.81
N ASN A 373 -0.49 -16.86 3.95
CA ASN A 373 -0.04 -16.32 5.23
C ASN A 373 1.48 -16.15 5.36
N GLN A 374 2.28 -16.74 4.47
CA GLN A 374 3.73 -16.48 4.42
C GLN A 374 4.04 -15.07 3.92
N THR A 375 3.17 -14.51 3.07
CA THR A 375 3.37 -13.17 2.49
C THR A 375 2.58 -12.11 3.26
N VAL A 376 1.27 -12.34 3.46
CA VAL A 376 0.39 -11.45 4.23
C VAL A 376 -0.42 -12.30 5.21
N PRO A 377 -0.03 -12.34 6.49
CA PRO A 377 -0.79 -13.06 7.51
C PRO A 377 -2.21 -12.51 7.66
N THR A 378 -3.22 -13.38 7.58
CA THR A 378 -4.62 -13.02 7.72
C THR A 378 -5.33 -13.87 8.76
N SER A 379 -6.17 -13.25 9.59
CA SER A 379 -6.94 -13.93 10.62
C SER A 379 -7.87 -15.01 10.04
N ILE A 380 -8.46 -14.73 8.88
CA ILE A 380 -9.36 -15.69 8.20
C ILE A 380 -8.61 -16.95 7.74
N ALA A 381 -7.39 -16.83 7.19
CA ALA A 381 -6.62 -17.99 6.81
C ALA A 381 -6.18 -18.80 8.03
N PHE A 382 -5.77 -18.17 9.12
CA PHE A 382 -5.48 -18.89 10.38
C PHE A 382 -6.71 -19.58 10.94
N LEU A 383 -7.88 -18.90 10.96
CA LEU A 383 -9.13 -19.53 11.40
C LEU A 383 -9.44 -20.80 10.60
N ARG A 384 -9.38 -20.72 9.26
CA ARG A 384 -9.67 -21.86 8.38
C ARG A 384 -8.60 -22.97 8.45
N LEU A 385 -7.33 -22.62 8.67
CA LEU A 385 -6.28 -23.61 8.97
C LEU A 385 -6.54 -24.35 10.29
N GLY A 386 -7.09 -23.65 11.28
CA GLY A 386 -7.56 -24.26 12.53
C GLY A 386 -8.69 -25.26 12.30
N ASP A 387 -9.69 -24.90 11.48
CA ASP A 387 -10.80 -25.78 11.10
C ASP A 387 -10.29 -27.05 10.42
N ILE A 388 -9.40 -26.93 9.43
CA ILE A 388 -8.77 -28.07 8.74
C ILE A 388 -7.98 -28.95 9.71
N ALA A 389 -7.26 -28.34 10.66
CA ALA A 389 -6.48 -29.09 11.64
C ALA A 389 -7.37 -29.90 12.60
N VAL A 390 -8.55 -29.38 12.97
CA VAL A 390 -9.55 -30.14 13.75
C VAL A 390 -10.05 -31.35 12.96
N GLU A 391 -10.46 -31.17 11.71
CA GLU A 391 -10.94 -32.25 10.84
C GLU A 391 -9.89 -33.34 10.64
N GLN A 392 -8.62 -32.95 10.60
CA GLN A 392 -7.47 -33.88 10.47
C GLN A 392 -6.96 -34.40 11.81
N ASN A 393 -7.68 -34.21 12.92
CA ASN A 393 -7.30 -34.61 14.28
C ASN A 393 -5.94 -34.06 14.76
N ARG A 394 -5.50 -32.91 14.25
CA ARG A 394 -4.26 -32.22 14.61
C ARG A 394 -4.51 -31.15 15.66
N ARG A 395 -4.92 -31.57 16.88
CA ARG A 395 -5.37 -30.68 17.95
C ARG A 395 -4.37 -29.55 18.28
N ASN A 396 -3.07 -29.85 18.37
CA ASN A 396 -2.06 -28.86 18.73
C ASN A 396 -1.92 -27.79 17.63
N ASP A 397 -1.99 -28.18 16.37
CA ASP A 397 -1.96 -27.24 15.25
C ASP A 397 -3.23 -26.36 15.25
N ALA A 398 -4.40 -26.94 15.53
CA ALA A 398 -5.65 -26.22 15.63
C ALA A 398 -5.59 -25.13 16.73
N ILE A 399 -5.07 -25.49 17.92
CA ILE A 399 -4.86 -24.54 19.02
C ILE A 399 -3.93 -23.42 18.57
N ALA A 400 -2.80 -23.72 17.91
CA ALA A 400 -1.84 -22.73 17.45
C ALA A 400 -2.46 -21.77 16.42
N TYR A 401 -3.21 -22.30 15.46
CA TYR A 401 -3.86 -21.48 14.42
C TYR A 401 -5.00 -20.62 14.99
N TYR A 402 -5.87 -21.17 15.83
CA TYR A 402 -6.93 -20.37 16.47
C TYR A 402 -6.37 -19.31 17.42
N SER A 403 -5.27 -19.60 18.13
CA SER A 403 -4.60 -18.60 18.95
C SER A 403 -4.13 -17.42 18.11
N LYS A 404 -3.50 -17.69 16.98
CA LYS A 404 -3.09 -16.62 16.05
C LYS A 404 -4.28 -15.86 15.48
N ALA A 405 -5.34 -16.52 15.04
CA ALA A 405 -6.53 -15.85 14.53
C ALA A 405 -7.20 -14.96 15.60
N ALA A 406 -7.12 -15.33 16.88
CA ALA A 406 -7.70 -14.61 18.02
C ALA A 406 -6.93 -13.32 18.38
N GLU A 407 -5.70 -13.15 17.88
CA GLU A 407 -4.90 -11.91 18.10
C GLU A 407 -5.44 -10.73 17.28
N ALA A 408 -6.18 -10.98 16.20
CA ALA A 408 -6.81 -9.95 15.40
C ALA A 408 -8.05 -9.34 16.11
N GLY A 409 -8.61 -8.31 15.54
CA GLY A 409 -9.90 -7.77 15.96
C GLY A 409 -11.08 -8.36 15.16
N GLY A 410 -12.30 -7.98 15.54
CA GLY A 410 -13.51 -8.25 14.76
C GLY A 410 -14.06 -9.67 14.90
N GLU A 411 -15.04 -9.99 14.06
CA GLU A 411 -15.84 -11.23 14.15
C GLU A 411 -15.02 -12.51 14.00
N VAL A 412 -14.01 -12.50 13.11
CA VAL A 412 -13.11 -13.66 12.88
C VAL A 412 -12.35 -14.01 14.15
N ALA A 413 -11.83 -13.00 14.86
CA ALA A 413 -11.13 -13.22 16.13
C ALA A 413 -12.08 -13.78 17.20
N GLU A 414 -13.31 -13.29 17.29
CA GLU A 414 -14.30 -13.81 18.24
C GLU A 414 -14.72 -15.25 17.90
N GLU A 415 -14.84 -15.61 16.62
CA GLU A 415 -15.04 -17.00 16.22
C GLU A 415 -13.85 -17.87 16.63
N ALA A 416 -12.62 -17.41 16.39
CA ALA A 416 -11.41 -18.11 16.78
C ALA A 416 -11.31 -18.35 18.29
N LYS A 417 -11.61 -17.33 19.12
CA LYS A 417 -11.65 -17.45 20.57
C LYS A 417 -12.64 -18.51 21.05
N ARG A 418 -13.86 -18.53 20.49
CA ARG A 418 -14.87 -19.57 20.82
C ARG A 418 -14.38 -20.98 20.48
N LYS A 419 -13.78 -21.16 19.30
CA LYS A 419 -13.26 -22.47 18.85
C LYS A 419 -12.06 -22.91 19.69
N LEU A 420 -11.17 -21.98 20.04
CA LEU A 420 -10.03 -22.22 20.91
C LEU A 420 -10.49 -22.69 22.32
N ALA A 421 -11.46 -21.99 22.92
CA ALA A 421 -12.01 -22.36 24.21
C ALA A 421 -12.62 -23.77 24.20
N ALA A 422 -13.31 -24.15 23.12
CA ALA A 422 -13.89 -25.51 22.98
C ALA A 422 -12.83 -26.62 22.88
N LEU A 423 -11.64 -26.29 22.40
CA LEU A 423 -10.53 -27.27 22.33
C LEU A 423 -9.71 -27.37 23.62
N THR A 424 -9.79 -26.37 24.49
CA THR A 424 -8.95 -26.29 25.70
C THR A 424 -9.70 -26.67 26.98
N GLN A 425 -11.01 -26.91 26.89
CA GLN A 425 -11.84 -27.56 27.92
C GLN A 425 -11.69 -29.07 27.84
#